data_ff9a56d37c2b1e2a6abcd99e9c8dcd85
#
_entry.id   ff9a56d37c2b1e2a6abcd99e9c8dcd85
#
_cell.length_a   1.000
_cell.length_b   1.000
_cell.length_c   1.000
_cell.angle_alpha   90.00
_cell.angle_beta   90.00
_cell.angle_gamma   90.00
#
_symmetry.space_group_name_H-M   'P 1'
#
loop_
_entity.id
_entity.type
_entity.pdbx_description
1 polymer ?
#
loop_
_entity_poly.entity_id
_entity_poly.type
_entity_poly.pdbx_seq_one_letter_code
_entity_poly.pdbx_strand_id
1 'polypeptide(L)'
;VVTLSCALRTLNPTLRRHHVVLAVNPDGCQLGLRANANGIDLNRNFPAANWKAGETVYRWNSRAQERDVVLLTGDHPGSEPETQALCQLIHRLQPAWVVSFHDPLACIEDPRRSELGEWLADAFALPLVTSVGYETPGSFGSWCADLNLHCITAEFPLFPPMKPAKNTCWRCRICSAGILKMELTRRKA
;
A
#
# COMPACT_ATOMS: atom_id res chain seq x y z
N VAL A 1 -6.74 -2.52 5.74
CA VAL A 1 -6.65 -1.48 4.69
C VAL A 1 -8.02 -0.91 4.36
N VAL A 2 -9.06 -1.70 4.04
CA VAL A 2 -10.41 -1.22 3.69
C VAL A 2 -10.99 -0.28 4.76
N THR A 3 -10.84 -0.61 6.05
CA THR A 3 -11.30 0.23 7.16
C THR A 3 -10.64 1.61 7.15
N LEU A 4 -9.36 1.69 6.82
CA LEU A 4 -8.64 2.96 6.69
C LEU A 4 -9.21 3.79 5.54
N SER A 5 -9.45 3.19 4.38
CA SER A 5 -10.07 3.87 3.23
C SER A 5 -11.45 4.42 3.56
N CYS A 6 -12.27 3.66 4.28
CA CYS A 6 -13.59 4.12 4.75
C CYS A 6 -13.45 5.31 5.72
N ALA A 7 -12.49 5.27 6.64
CA ALA A 7 -12.24 6.36 7.57
C ALA A 7 -11.78 7.63 6.83
N LEU A 8 -10.87 7.51 5.85
CA LEU A 8 -10.40 8.64 5.04
C LEU A 8 -11.52 9.30 4.22
N ARG A 9 -12.48 8.50 3.71
CA ARG A 9 -13.67 9.05 3.01
C ARG A 9 -14.52 9.95 3.89
N THR A 10 -14.58 9.67 5.18
CA THR A 10 -15.42 10.42 6.15
C THR A 10 -14.72 11.62 6.76
N LEU A 11 -13.42 11.84 6.48
CA LEU A 11 -12.71 13.02 6.94
C LEU A 11 -13.25 14.29 6.25
N ASN A 12 -13.31 15.36 7.03
CA ASN A 12 -13.63 16.68 6.49
C ASN A 12 -12.65 17.01 5.34
N PRO A 13 -13.16 17.41 4.15
CA PRO A 13 -12.32 17.76 3.00
C PRO A 13 -11.25 18.81 3.30
N THR A 14 -11.51 19.75 4.20
CA THR A 14 -10.54 20.80 4.61
C THR A 14 -9.31 20.22 5.33
N LEU A 15 -9.42 19.01 5.87
CA LEU A 15 -8.33 18.32 6.53
C LEU A 15 -7.52 17.42 5.57
N ARG A 16 -7.97 17.25 4.33
CA ARG A 16 -7.30 16.44 3.31
C ARG A 16 -6.27 17.29 2.59
N ARG A 17 -5.03 17.22 3.04
CA ARG A 17 -3.91 17.94 2.43
C ARG A 17 -3.12 17.12 1.42
N HIS A 18 -3.46 15.85 1.25
CA HIS A 18 -2.77 14.91 0.38
C HIS A 18 -3.73 14.25 -0.59
N HIS A 19 -3.22 13.85 -1.75
CA HIS A 19 -3.95 13.00 -2.67
C HIS A 19 -4.09 11.60 -2.07
N VAL A 20 -5.27 11.01 -2.17
CA VAL A 20 -5.56 9.67 -1.63
C VAL A 20 -6.26 8.85 -2.69
N VAL A 21 -5.68 7.69 -3.03
CA VAL A 21 -6.33 6.63 -3.78
C VAL A 21 -6.93 5.66 -2.76
N LEU A 22 -8.25 5.57 -2.70
CA LEU A 22 -8.95 4.80 -1.67
C LEU A 22 -8.86 3.29 -1.89
N ALA A 23 -8.87 2.85 -3.15
CA ALA A 23 -8.71 1.47 -3.55
C ALA A 23 -8.07 1.43 -4.94
N VAL A 24 -6.94 0.74 -5.06
CA VAL A 24 -6.29 0.50 -6.36
C VAL A 24 -7.01 -0.63 -7.08
N ASN A 25 -7.48 -1.64 -6.34
CA ASN A 25 -8.22 -2.78 -6.84
C ASN A 25 -9.67 -2.74 -6.31
N PRO A 26 -10.59 -1.99 -6.92
CA PRO A 26 -11.96 -1.91 -6.46
C PRO A 26 -12.70 -3.24 -6.53
N ASP A 27 -12.45 -4.03 -7.58
CA ASP A 27 -13.08 -5.34 -7.76
C ASP A 27 -12.62 -6.33 -6.69
N GLY A 28 -11.32 -6.41 -6.45
CA GLY A 28 -10.76 -7.23 -5.38
C GLY A 28 -11.27 -6.81 -4.00
N CYS A 29 -11.41 -5.50 -3.75
CA CYS A 29 -11.98 -4.99 -2.50
C CYS A 29 -13.45 -5.44 -2.33
N GLN A 30 -14.23 -5.44 -3.41
CA GLN A 30 -15.63 -5.86 -3.38
C GLN A 30 -15.77 -7.37 -3.18
N LEU A 31 -14.93 -8.16 -3.83
CA LEU A 31 -15.00 -9.61 -3.86
C LEU A 31 -14.19 -10.28 -2.74
N GLY A 32 -13.38 -9.52 -2.00
CA GLY A 32 -12.45 -10.07 -1.01
C GLY A 32 -11.30 -10.86 -1.64
N LEU A 33 -10.88 -10.48 -2.85
CA LEU A 33 -9.82 -11.13 -3.62
C LEU A 33 -8.58 -10.23 -3.69
N ARG A 34 -7.40 -10.84 -3.82
CA ARG A 34 -6.16 -10.13 -4.10
C ARG A 34 -6.08 -9.70 -5.57
N ALA A 35 -6.55 -10.55 -6.48
CA ALA A 35 -6.59 -10.26 -7.91
C ALA A 35 -7.65 -9.21 -8.26
N ASN A 36 -7.48 -8.54 -9.41
CA ASN A 36 -8.55 -7.80 -10.06
C ASN A 36 -9.52 -8.75 -10.79
N ALA A 37 -10.50 -8.23 -11.52
CA ALA A 37 -11.49 -9.00 -12.26
C ALA A 37 -10.88 -9.92 -13.34
N ASN A 38 -9.67 -9.62 -13.84
CA ASN A 38 -8.95 -10.42 -14.82
C ASN A 38 -8.08 -11.54 -14.18
N GLY A 39 -8.11 -11.70 -12.85
CA GLY A 39 -7.29 -12.68 -12.14
C GLY A 39 -5.83 -12.27 -11.98
N ILE A 40 -5.50 -10.99 -12.18
CA ILE A 40 -4.15 -10.47 -12.12
C ILE A 40 -3.82 -9.90 -10.74
N ASP A 41 -2.66 -10.26 -10.18
CA ASP A 41 -2.09 -9.57 -9.02
C ASP A 41 -1.53 -8.22 -9.45
N LEU A 42 -2.27 -7.15 -9.18
CA LEU A 42 -1.87 -5.79 -9.57
C LEU A 42 -0.51 -5.41 -8.98
N ASN A 43 -0.15 -5.92 -7.79
CA ASN A 43 1.18 -5.66 -7.20
C ASN A 43 2.29 -6.58 -7.77
N ARG A 44 2.05 -7.17 -8.94
CA ARG A 44 3.00 -7.87 -9.80
C ARG A 44 2.89 -7.43 -11.26
N ASN A 45 2.08 -6.40 -11.53
CA ASN A 45 1.78 -5.94 -12.88
C ASN A 45 2.40 -4.58 -13.22
N PHE A 46 3.06 -3.90 -12.28
CA PHE A 46 3.69 -2.60 -12.56
C PHE A 46 4.85 -2.73 -13.55
N PRO A 47 5.08 -1.72 -14.42
CA PRO A 47 6.14 -1.72 -15.41
C PRO A 47 7.52 -1.44 -14.79
N ALA A 48 7.88 -2.22 -13.80
CA ALA A 48 9.18 -2.20 -13.15
C ALA A 48 10.21 -2.97 -13.98
N ALA A 49 11.47 -2.56 -13.91
CA ALA A 49 12.58 -3.20 -14.62
C ALA A 49 12.75 -4.68 -14.26
N ASN A 50 12.33 -5.07 -13.06
CA ASN A 50 12.36 -6.45 -12.58
C ASN A 50 11.07 -7.24 -12.84
N TRP A 51 10.11 -6.70 -13.60
CA TRP A 51 8.86 -7.43 -13.89
C TRP A 51 9.15 -8.77 -14.59
N LYS A 52 8.36 -9.76 -14.25
CA LYS A 52 8.45 -11.11 -14.83
C LYS A 52 7.06 -11.60 -15.20
N ALA A 53 6.93 -12.11 -16.41
CA ALA A 53 5.71 -12.79 -16.84
C ALA A 53 5.55 -14.14 -16.11
N GLY A 54 4.30 -14.53 -15.86
CA GLY A 54 3.99 -15.83 -15.33
C GLY A 54 3.03 -15.79 -14.15
N GLU A 55 3.30 -16.65 -13.19
CA GLU A 55 2.45 -16.88 -12.04
C GLU A 55 3.12 -16.37 -10.74
N THR A 56 2.29 -15.95 -9.80
CA THR A 56 2.68 -15.68 -8.42
C THR A 56 1.73 -16.43 -7.49
N VAL A 57 2.25 -16.90 -6.36
CA VAL A 57 1.44 -17.59 -5.36
C VAL A 57 1.12 -16.63 -4.24
N TYR A 58 -0.17 -16.35 -4.03
CA TYR A 58 -0.64 -15.68 -2.84
C TYR A 58 -0.95 -16.72 -1.76
N ARG A 59 -0.21 -16.64 -0.66
CA ARG A 59 -0.42 -17.46 0.52
C ARG A 59 -0.92 -16.59 1.66
N TRP A 60 -2.11 -16.91 2.15
CA TRP A 60 -2.75 -16.12 3.20
C TRP A 60 -1.97 -16.15 4.52
N ASN A 61 -1.40 -17.29 4.87
CA ASN A 61 -0.46 -17.43 5.98
C ASN A 61 0.38 -18.71 5.80
N SER A 62 1.51 -18.78 6.50
CA SER A 62 2.48 -19.91 6.37
C SER A 62 1.93 -21.30 6.75
N ARG A 63 0.77 -21.36 7.41
CA ARG A 63 0.13 -22.61 7.85
C ARG A 63 -1.07 -23.01 6.99
N ALA A 64 -1.38 -22.26 5.95
CA ALA A 64 -2.57 -22.46 5.12
C ALA A 64 -2.19 -22.67 3.65
N GLN A 65 -1.23 -23.55 3.38
CA GLN A 65 -0.77 -23.86 2.01
C GLN A 65 -1.89 -24.39 1.11
N GLU A 66 -2.85 -25.10 1.68
CA GLU A 66 -4.05 -25.58 0.98
C GLU A 66 -4.97 -24.45 0.49
N ARG A 67 -4.72 -23.24 0.93
CA ARG A 67 -5.41 -22.01 0.51
C ARG A 67 -4.55 -21.12 -0.39
N ASP A 68 -3.45 -21.64 -0.88
CA ASP A 68 -2.63 -20.92 -1.85
C ASP A 68 -3.47 -20.66 -3.10
N VAL A 69 -3.38 -19.43 -3.59
CA VAL A 69 -4.04 -19.02 -4.83
C VAL A 69 -2.96 -18.64 -5.82
N VAL A 70 -3.00 -19.28 -6.98
CA VAL A 70 -2.14 -18.90 -8.11
C VAL A 70 -2.79 -17.72 -8.82
N LEU A 71 -2.03 -16.65 -8.98
CA LEU A 71 -2.43 -15.44 -9.66
C LEU A 71 -1.46 -15.15 -10.81
N LEU A 72 -1.95 -14.48 -11.84
CA LEU A 72 -1.13 -14.08 -12.98
C LEU A 72 -0.53 -12.69 -12.75
N THR A 73 0.57 -12.42 -13.45
CA THR A 73 1.26 -11.12 -13.42
C THR A 73 0.83 -10.20 -14.58
N GLY A 74 -0.06 -10.68 -15.46
CA GLY A 74 -0.53 -10.00 -16.66
C GLY A 74 0.25 -10.42 -17.92
N ASP A 75 -0.32 -10.08 -19.09
CA ASP A 75 0.27 -10.43 -20.38
C ASP A 75 1.54 -9.63 -20.69
N HIS A 76 1.62 -8.43 -20.15
CA HIS A 76 2.79 -7.55 -20.22
C HIS A 76 2.81 -6.60 -18.99
N PRO A 77 3.95 -5.95 -18.69
CA PRO A 77 4.00 -5.01 -17.59
C PRO A 77 3.03 -3.85 -17.83
N GLY A 78 2.20 -3.56 -16.84
CA GLY A 78 1.16 -2.53 -16.96
C GLY A 78 -0.01 -2.91 -17.87
N SER A 79 -0.32 -4.19 -18.03
CA SER A 79 -1.48 -4.65 -18.83
C SER A 79 -2.81 -4.19 -18.26
N GLU A 80 -2.89 -4.06 -16.93
CA GLU A 80 -4.16 -3.81 -16.24
C GLU A 80 -4.53 -2.32 -16.19
N PRO A 81 -5.82 -2.00 -16.40
CA PRO A 81 -6.29 -0.62 -16.42
C PRO A 81 -6.05 0.09 -15.07
N GLU A 82 -6.15 -0.60 -13.95
CA GLU A 82 -5.90 -0.05 -12.61
C GLU A 82 -4.43 0.33 -12.46
N THR A 83 -3.52 -0.53 -12.93
CA THR A 83 -2.08 -0.27 -12.94
C THR A 83 -1.77 0.94 -13.82
N GLN A 84 -2.32 0.99 -15.04
CA GLN A 84 -2.15 2.11 -15.96
C GLN A 84 -2.66 3.42 -15.36
N ALA A 85 -3.85 3.40 -14.76
CA ALA A 85 -4.45 4.57 -14.13
C ALA A 85 -3.58 5.10 -12.98
N LEU A 86 -3.03 4.22 -12.14
CA LEU A 86 -2.15 4.63 -11.05
C LEU A 86 -0.82 5.17 -11.57
N CYS A 87 -0.22 4.52 -12.57
CA CYS A 87 1.00 5.03 -13.22
C CYS A 87 0.79 6.43 -13.82
N GLN A 88 -0.31 6.64 -14.55
CA GLN A 88 -0.66 7.95 -15.10
C GLN A 88 -0.88 9.01 -14.01
N LEU A 89 -1.52 8.62 -12.89
CA LEU A 89 -1.73 9.51 -11.76
C LEU A 89 -0.40 9.95 -11.15
N ILE A 90 0.51 9.02 -10.89
CA ILE A 90 1.84 9.31 -10.35
C ILE A 90 2.64 10.22 -11.30
N HIS A 91 2.64 9.93 -12.59
CA HIS A 91 3.30 10.78 -13.59
C HIS A 91 2.72 12.19 -13.65
N ARG A 92 1.41 12.34 -13.49
CA ARG A 92 0.74 13.64 -13.50
C ARG A 92 1.01 14.45 -12.23
N LEU A 93 1.00 13.79 -11.06
CA LEU A 93 1.13 14.46 -9.77
C LEU A 93 2.58 14.72 -9.37
N GLN A 94 3.53 13.93 -9.88
CA GLN A 94 4.95 13.99 -9.52
C GLN A 94 5.17 14.12 -8.00
N PRO A 95 4.62 13.19 -7.19
CA PRO A 95 4.69 13.30 -5.74
C PRO A 95 6.13 13.14 -5.26
N ALA A 96 6.50 13.84 -4.18
CA ALA A 96 7.80 13.69 -3.55
C ALA A 96 7.96 12.33 -2.83
N TRP A 97 6.84 11.76 -2.39
CA TRP A 97 6.77 10.47 -1.72
C TRP A 97 5.36 9.86 -1.86
N VAL A 98 5.28 8.56 -1.67
CA VAL A 98 4.03 7.80 -1.64
C VAL A 98 4.04 6.88 -0.42
N VAL A 99 2.89 6.74 0.25
CA VAL A 99 2.67 5.70 1.25
C VAL A 99 1.65 4.70 0.71
N SER A 100 2.06 3.45 0.58
CA SER A 100 1.22 2.34 0.16
C SER A 100 0.80 1.52 1.37
N PHE A 101 -0.50 1.22 1.50
CA PHE A 101 -1.05 0.50 2.65
C PHE A 101 -1.42 -0.92 2.26
N HIS A 102 -0.83 -1.88 2.94
CA HIS A 102 -0.97 -3.32 2.71
C HIS A 102 -1.26 -4.08 4.02
N ASP A 103 -1.43 -5.37 3.91
CA ASP A 103 -1.41 -6.40 4.94
C ASP A 103 -0.85 -7.70 4.31
N PRO A 104 -0.23 -8.66 5.05
CA PRO A 104 -0.30 -8.82 6.51
C PRO A 104 1.05 -8.77 7.26
N LEU A 105 2.12 -8.18 6.75
CA LEU A 105 3.50 -8.40 7.25
C LEU A 105 3.82 -7.70 8.58
N ALA A 106 2.96 -6.82 9.06
CA ALA A 106 3.11 -6.13 10.35
C ALA A 106 4.41 -5.31 10.47
N CYS A 107 4.74 -4.52 9.47
CA CYS A 107 5.92 -3.65 9.48
C CYS A 107 5.69 -2.37 8.66
N ILE A 108 6.57 -1.41 8.84
CA ILE A 108 6.75 -0.27 7.92
C ILE A 108 8.02 -0.54 7.12
N GLU A 109 7.88 -0.76 5.83
CA GLU A 109 9.02 -0.88 4.93
C GLU A 109 9.34 0.49 4.35
N ASP A 110 10.52 0.98 4.69
CA ASP A 110 11.08 2.20 4.13
C ASP A 110 12.56 1.97 3.78
N PRO A 111 12.89 1.76 2.50
CA PRO A 111 14.26 1.56 2.07
C PRO A 111 15.21 2.71 2.39
N ARG A 112 14.67 3.92 2.56
CA ARG A 112 15.45 5.13 2.86
C ARG A 112 15.55 5.44 4.35
N ARG A 113 14.80 4.73 5.22
CA ARG A 113 14.73 5.00 6.67
C ARG A 113 14.51 6.48 6.95
N SER A 114 13.53 7.06 6.30
CA SER A 114 13.24 8.48 6.40
C SER A 114 12.53 8.83 7.71
N GLU A 115 12.55 10.12 8.07
CA GLU A 115 11.77 10.64 9.20
C GLU A 115 10.27 10.30 9.07
N LEU A 116 9.73 10.25 7.83
CA LEU A 116 8.34 9.84 7.60
C LEU A 116 8.14 8.35 7.91
N GLY A 117 9.09 7.48 7.51
CA GLY A 117 9.06 6.06 7.84
C GLY A 117 9.14 5.81 9.35
N GLU A 118 10.03 6.51 10.05
CA GLU A 118 10.16 6.45 11.51
C GLU A 118 8.85 6.92 12.17
N TRP A 119 8.31 8.04 11.74
CA TRP A 119 7.04 8.55 12.26
C TRP A 119 5.87 7.56 12.05
N LEU A 120 5.78 6.92 10.86
CA LEU A 120 4.76 5.90 10.60
C LEU A 120 4.95 4.67 11.51
N ALA A 121 6.19 4.23 11.71
CA ALA A 121 6.52 3.11 12.59
C ALA A 121 6.06 3.38 14.03
N ASP A 122 6.36 4.55 14.56
CA ASP A 122 5.93 4.98 15.89
C ASP A 122 4.40 5.12 15.97
N ALA A 123 3.79 5.79 14.99
CA ALA A 123 2.35 6.06 14.97
C ALA A 123 1.50 4.78 14.93
N PHE A 124 1.96 3.75 14.24
CA PHE A 124 1.29 2.47 14.12
C PHE A 124 1.82 1.41 15.09
N ALA A 125 2.87 1.70 15.85
CA ALA A 125 3.58 0.76 16.71
C ALA A 125 4.02 -0.50 15.95
N LEU A 126 4.62 -0.29 14.77
CA LEU A 126 5.13 -1.34 13.89
C LEU A 126 6.65 -1.19 13.72
N PRO A 127 7.39 -2.31 13.54
CA PRO A 127 8.81 -2.24 13.28
C PRO A 127 9.11 -1.56 11.94
N LEU A 128 10.16 -0.73 11.92
CA LEU A 128 10.70 -0.16 10.69
C LEU A 128 11.75 -1.09 10.09
N VAL A 129 11.53 -1.50 8.85
CA VAL A 129 12.45 -2.34 8.08
C VAL A 129 12.84 -1.66 6.76
N THR A 130 14.00 -2.01 6.23
CA THR A 130 14.46 -1.50 4.92
C THR A 130 14.03 -2.40 3.77
N SER A 131 13.62 -3.64 4.06
CA SER A 131 13.13 -4.62 3.10
C SER A 131 12.29 -5.66 3.82
N VAL A 132 11.28 -6.18 3.13
CA VAL A 132 10.46 -7.33 3.61
C VAL A 132 11.19 -8.67 3.49
N GLY A 133 12.42 -8.69 2.96
CA GLY A 133 13.28 -9.87 2.94
C GLY A 133 13.09 -10.82 1.75
N TYR A 134 12.28 -10.47 0.77
CA TYR A 134 12.10 -11.23 -0.48
C TYR A 134 11.84 -10.28 -1.66
N GLU A 135 12.17 -10.76 -2.86
CA GLU A 135 11.92 -9.98 -4.08
C GLU A 135 10.42 -9.93 -4.43
N THR A 136 10.01 -8.76 -4.92
CA THR A 136 8.63 -8.51 -5.37
C THR A 136 8.62 -8.01 -6.82
N PRO A 137 8.97 -8.86 -7.82
CA PRO A 137 9.05 -8.45 -9.21
C PRO A 137 7.74 -7.83 -9.69
N GLY A 138 7.83 -6.70 -10.41
CA GLY A 138 6.66 -6.00 -10.92
C GLY A 138 5.76 -5.38 -9.85
N SER A 139 6.25 -5.18 -8.63
CA SER A 139 5.49 -4.50 -7.58
C SER A 139 5.48 -2.99 -7.77
N PHE A 140 4.52 -2.33 -7.12
CA PHE A 140 4.47 -0.87 -7.06
C PHE A 140 5.74 -0.27 -6.46
N GLY A 141 6.26 -0.88 -5.37
CA GLY A 141 7.50 -0.46 -4.73
C GLY A 141 8.71 -0.57 -5.66
N SER A 142 8.83 -1.68 -6.43
CA SER A 142 9.88 -1.86 -7.42
C SER A 142 9.81 -0.80 -8.51
N TRP A 143 8.63 -0.53 -9.04
CA TRP A 143 8.43 0.51 -10.05
C TRP A 143 8.73 1.92 -9.52
N CYS A 144 8.34 2.22 -8.29
CA CYS A 144 8.70 3.49 -7.66
C CYS A 144 10.22 3.63 -7.50
N ALA A 145 10.93 2.54 -7.16
CA ALA A 145 12.38 2.55 -7.07
C ALA A 145 13.04 2.87 -8.41
N ASP A 146 12.55 2.30 -9.52
CA ASP A 146 13.03 2.61 -10.88
C ASP A 146 12.85 4.09 -11.23
N LEU A 147 11.78 4.72 -10.74
CA LEU A 147 11.52 6.16 -10.89
C LEU A 147 12.29 7.04 -9.90
N ASN A 148 13.08 6.47 -9.00
CA ASN A 148 13.65 7.15 -7.84
C ASN A 148 12.58 7.86 -6.97
N LEU A 149 11.34 7.41 -7.03
CA LEU A 149 10.25 7.89 -6.20
C LEU A 149 10.29 7.21 -4.82
N HIS A 150 10.28 8.01 -3.76
CA HIS A 150 10.26 7.47 -2.40
C HIS A 150 8.90 6.81 -2.12
N CYS A 151 8.89 5.50 -1.99
CA CYS A 151 7.73 4.70 -1.62
C CYS A 151 7.96 4.05 -0.26
N ILE A 152 7.03 4.26 0.66
CA ILE A 152 6.98 3.62 1.96
C ILE A 152 5.80 2.65 1.94
N THR A 153 6.00 1.40 2.36
CA THR A 153 4.93 0.42 2.46
C THR A 153 4.58 0.19 3.93
N ALA A 154 3.35 0.52 4.29
CA ALA A 154 2.81 0.26 5.63
C ALA A 154 2.01 -1.04 5.60
N GLU A 155 2.58 -2.10 6.12
CA GLU A 155 2.01 -3.44 6.19
C GLU A 155 1.33 -3.64 7.55
N PHE A 156 0.01 -3.70 7.55
CA PHE A 156 -0.73 -3.95 8.79
C PHE A 156 -0.77 -5.45 9.12
N PRO A 157 -0.80 -5.84 10.41
CA PRO A 157 -0.98 -7.23 10.79
C PRO A 157 -2.39 -7.71 10.42
N LEU A 158 -2.50 -9.02 10.17
CA LEU A 158 -3.81 -9.67 10.11
C LEU A 158 -4.46 -9.60 11.49
N PHE A 159 -5.45 -8.77 11.65
CA PHE A 159 -6.31 -8.81 12.81
C PHE A 159 -7.47 -9.77 12.53
N PRO A 160 -7.80 -10.70 13.45
CA PRO A 160 -9.11 -11.31 13.43
C PRO A 160 -10.15 -10.18 13.45
N PRO A 161 -11.35 -10.34 12.83
CA PRO A 161 -12.38 -9.32 12.88
C PRO A 161 -12.60 -8.92 14.34
N MET A 162 -12.13 -7.73 14.69
CA MET A 162 -12.19 -7.26 16.07
C MET A 162 -13.66 -7.11 16.44
N LYS A 163 -14.09 -7.84 17.47
CA LYS A 163 -15.24 -7.38 18.26
C LYS A 163 -14.93 -5.94 18.65
N PRO A 164 -15.85 -4.99 18.44
CA PRO A 164 -15.57 -3.60 18.74
C PRO A 164 -15.19 -3.49 20.21
N ALA A 165 -13.91 -3.35 20.48
CA ALA A 165 -13.45 -2.94 21.80
C ALA A 165 -13.99 -1.54 22.03
N LYS A 166 -14.77 -1.38 23.08
CA LYS A 166 -15.58 -0.19 23.36
C LYS A 166 -14.81 1.13 23.38
N ASN A 167 -13.47 1.14 23.28
CA ASN A 167 -12.64 2.34 23.44
C ASN A 167 -11.38 2.44 22.59
N THR A 168 -11.21 1.65 21.53
CA THR A 168 -10.05 1.82 20.62
C THR A 168 -10.50 1.81 19.16
N CYS A 169 -11.03 2.93 18.76
CA CYS A 169 -11.27 3.20 17.36
C CYS A 169 -9.94 3.61 16.69
N TRP A 170 -9.54 2.93 15.63
CA TRP A 170 -8.44 3.36 14.76
C TRP A 170 -8.60 4.81 14.28
N ARG A 171 -9.82 5.29 14.20
CA ARG A 171 -10.17 6.70 14.00
C ARG A 171 -9.46 7.62 15.00
N CYS A 172 -9.36 7.23 16.28
CA CYS A 172 -8.74 8.05 17.31
C CYS A 172 -7.21 8.05 17.20
N ARG A 173 -6.58 6.96 16.76
CA ARG A 173 -5.11 6.93 16.60
C ARG A 173 -4.65 7.71 15.36
N ILE A 174 -5.33 7.58 14.23
CA ILE A 174 -5.03 8.38 13.03
C ILE A 174 -5.30 9.87 13.29
N CYS A 175 -6.38 10.21 13.97
CA CYS A 175 -6.70 11.60 14.32
C CYS A 175 -5.82 12.16 15.45
N SER A 176 -5.48 11.34 16.46
CA SER A 176 -4.64 11.76 17.58
C SER A 176 -3.14 11.72 17.28
N ALA A 177 -2.70 10.88 16.35
CA ALA A 177 -1.29 10.79 15.96
C ALA A 177 -0.81 11.93 15.04
N GLY A 178 -1.67 12.93 14.73
CA GLY A 178 -1.22 14.14 14.05
C GLY A 178 -0.89 13.98 12.56
N ILE A 179 -1.35 12.91 11.89
CA ILE A 179 -1.26 12.76 10.41
C ILE A 179 -1.76 14.03 9.70
N LEU A 180 -2.62 14.81 10.36
CA LEU A 180 -3.15 16.07 9.90
C LEU A 180 -2.24 17.28 10.20
N LYS A 181 -1.12 17.11 10.91
CA LYS A 181 -0.23 18.23 11.32
C LYS A 181 1.13 18.23 10.62
N MET A 182 1.39 17.40 9.62
CA MET A 182 2.61 17.53 8.85
C MET A 182 2.57 18.81 7.99
N GLU A 183 3.01 19.91 8.58
CA GLU A 183 3.43 21.09 7.82
C GLU A 183 4.71 20.71 7.06
N LEU A 184 4.57 20.45 5.77
CA LEU A 184 5.69 20.44 4.86
C LEU A 184 6.27 21.86 4.82
N THR A 185 7.34 22.09 5.58
CA THR A 185 8.21 23.25 5.33
C THR A 185 8.74 23.11 3.91
N ARG A 186 8.18 23.89 2.98
CA ARG A 186 8.77 24.10 1.66
C ARG A 186 10.19 24.59 1.89
N ARG A 187 11.19 23.76 1.60
CA ARG A 187 12.55 24.28 1.37
C ARG A 187 12.42 25.21 0.17
N LYS A 188 12.57 26.49 0.42
CA LYS A 188 12.84 27.47 -0.64
C LYS A 188 14.14 27.04 -1.32
N ALA A 189 14.07 26.88 -2.64
CA ALA A 189 15.26 26.78 -3.49
C ALA A 189 16.06 28.06 -3.42
#